data_9ee4439d3d7425b2949dbba0be1e01d5
#
_entry.id   9ee4439d3d7425b2949dbba0be1e01d5
#
_cell.length_a   1.000
_cell.length_b   1.000
_cell.length_c   1.000
_cell.angle_alpha   90.00
_cell.angle_beta   90.00
_cell.angle_gamma   90.00
#
_symmetry.space_group_name_H-M   'P 1'
#
loop_
_entity.id
_entity.type
_entity.pdbx_description
1 polymer ?
#
loop_
_entity_poly.entity_id
_entity_poly.type
_entity_poly.pdbx_seq_one_letter_code
_entity_poly.pdbx_strand_id
1 'polypeptide(L)'
;RQGKDANNGEFHESLNSLAAILGAGLVGIDKTNQDGYNYVKMVQNYFNSDNGWNIMMNNTNPAVANLGGGYGRDWWYDVLPNALYYAVCDVFPNVDGAERIQRSIAEQFVKADSVLNGNYDYSYFDYKNLKGYVNHIPMQQDAAGGHAYVLLCAYHKFGDPRYLEHCKSALEALISQKESRFYEALLPLGVYVAAYLNATEGTNYNVSKLFDWVFDGCQSSSGRTGWGIIVGKWGDYDVSGLQGSITDGGGYAFLMNSIKPAWPFIPLVKYQPEYAKAIGKWMLNNSSACRLFYPGDIDEKHQWAPELKNITNNNVSYEGLRKADDYGKESLKGVSPVAIGDGPKWIEGNPAESMFSIYSSSPVGILGAIITKTDVEGILQLDCNATDFYVDKPYPVYLYYNPYTTICLCTF
;
A
#
# COMPACT_ATOMS: atom_id res chain seq x y z
N ARG A 1 -12.15 3.16 5.35
CA ARG A 1 -13.44 2.69 5.79
C ARG A 1 -14.37 3.85 6.12
N GLN A 2 -15.64 3.74 5.78
CA GLN A 2 -16.59 4.85 5.91
C GLN A 2 -17.99 4.33 6.22
N GLY A 3 -18.86 5.23 6.69
CA GLY A 3 -20.24 4.93 6.96
C GLY A 3 -20.53 4.60 8.42
N LYS A 4 -21.63 3.91 8.64
CA LYS A 4 -22.05 3.50 9.98
C LYS A 4 -21.26 2.27 10.42
N ASP A 5 -20.24 2.50 11.17
CA ASP A 5 -19.48 1.46 11.83
C ASP A 5 -19.57 1.61 13.36
N ALA A 6 -18.67 0.97 14.08
CA ALA A 6 -18.59 1.12 15.53
C ALA A 6 -18.42 2.57 16.01
N ASN A 7 -18.08 3.49 15.09
CA ASN A 7 -17.93 4.92 15.35
C ASN A 7 -19.14 5.75 14.84
N ASN A 8 -20.26 5.13 14.60
CA ASN A 8 -21.50 5.78 14.17
C ASN A 8 -21.36 6.63 12.89
N GLY A 9 -20.55 6.18 11.94
CA GLY A 9 -20.30 6.89 10.69
C GLY A 9 -19.32 8.04 10.77
N GLU A 10 -18.68 8.26 11.90
CA GLU A 10 -17.64 9.28 12.09
C GLU A 10 -16.24 8.79 11.67
N PHE A 11 -16.12 7.52 11.32
CA PHE A 11 -14.87 6.91 10.90
C PHE A 11 -14.62 7.14 9.41
N HIS A 12 -13.62 7.96 9.13
CA HIS A 12 -13.17 8.29 7.77
C HIS A 12 -11.67 8.05 7.67
N GLU A 13 -11.25 7.31 6.64
CA GLU A 13 -9.85 6.97 6.47
C GLU A 13 -9.22 7.75 5.32
N SER A 14 -8.20 8.54 5.65
CA SER A 14 -7.48 9.38 4.69
C SER A 14 -6.80 8.55 3.61
N LEU A 15 -6.31 7.37 3.95
CA LEU A 15 -5.60 6.49 3.01
C LEU A 15 -6.45 6.13 1.79
N ASN A 16 -7.76 5.93 1.98
CA ASN A 16 -8.68 5.65 0.88
C ASN A 16 -8.88 6.87 -0.01
N SER A 17 -9.12 8.02 0.60
CA SER A 17 -9.30 9.28 -0.13
C SER A 17 -8.03 9.66 -0.90
N LEU A 18 -6.87 9.56 -0.26
CA LEU A 18 -5.58 9.87 -0.87
C LEU A 18 -5.23 8.90 -2.01
N ALA A 19 -5.45 7.59 -1.81
CA ALA A 19 -5.19 6.61 -2.85
C ALA A 19 -6.12 6.78 -4.07
N ALA A 20 -7.39 7.11 -3.84
CA ALA A 20 -8.34 7.38 -4.92
C ALA A 20 -7.97 8.64 -5.72
N ILE A 21 -7.56 9.72 -5.04
CA ILE A 21 -7.11 10.96 -5.68
C ILE A 21 -5.83 10.73 -6.47
N LEU A 22 -4.86 10.04 -5.86
CA LEU A 22 -3.61 9.68 -6.52
C LEU A 22 -3.87 8.86 -7.78
N GLY A 23 -4.62 7.77 -7.66
CA GLY A 23 -4.93 6.89 -8.77
C GLY A 23 -5.66 7.60 -9.91
N ALA A 24 -6.62 8.47 -9.58
CA ALA A 24 -7.33 9.28 -10.55
C ALA A 24 -6.38 10.24 -11.29
N GLY A 25 -5.52 10.94 -10.56
CA GLY A 25 -4.53 11.85 -11.16
C GLY A 25 -3.54 11.14 -12.08
N LEU A 26 -3.06 9.99 -11.66
CA LEU A 26 -2.13 9.16 -12.45
C LEU A 26 -2.73 8.71 -13.79
N VAL A 27 -4.05 8.51 -13.88
CA VAL A 27 -4.74 8.16 -15.12
C VAL A 27 -5.34 9.38 -15.82
N GLY A 28 -4.91 10.60 -15.47
CA GLY A 28 -5.24 11.83 -16.17
C GLY A 28 -6.55 12.51 -15.75
N ILE A 29 -7.14 12.13 -14.63
CA ILE A 29 -8.36 12.78 -14.11
C ILE A 29 -7.94 13.89 -13.14
N ASP A 30 -8.27 15.14 -13.50
CA ASP A 30 -8.00 16.30 -12.65
C ASP A 30 -8.92 16.32 -11.40
N LYS A 31 -8.31 16.12 -10.24
CA LYS A 31 -8.97 16.17 -8.94
C LYS A 31 -8.91 17.55 -8.25
N THR A 32 -8.25 18.52 -8.88
CA THR A 32 -8.26 19.90 -8.39
C THR A 32 -9.55 20.65 -8.76
N ASN A 33 -10.25 20.18 -9.78
CA ASN A 33 -11.52 20.76 -10.22
C ASN A 33 -12.41 19.69 -10.87
N GLN A 34 -13.01 18.83 -10.07
CA GLN A 34 -14.00 17.87 -10.56
C GLN A 34 -15.38 18.20 -9.98
N ASP A 35 -16.38 18.41 -10.82
CA ASP A 35 -17.75 18.73 -10.43
C ASP A 35 -17.83 19.97 -9.50
N GLY A 36 -16.91 20.93 -9.66
CA GLY A 36 -16.82 22.14 -8.86
C GLY A 36 -16.10 21.96 -7.50
N TYR A 37 -15.53 20.78 -7.23
CA TYR A 37 -14.80 20.50 -6.01
C TYR A 37 -13.31 20.33 -6.25
N ASN A 38 -12.48 20.86 -5.33
CA ASN A 38 -11.06 20.59 -5.27
C ASN A 38 -10.78 19.49 -4.23
N TYR A 39 -10.80 18.24 -4.66
CA TYR A 39 -10.58 17.08 -3.77
C TYR A 39 -9.17 17.05 -3.18
N VAL A 40 -8.17 17.54 -3.92
CA VAL A 40 -6.78 17.62 -3.45
C VAL A 40 -6.65 18.63 -2.28
N LYS A 41 -7.40 19.72 -2.35
CA LYS A 41 -7.49 20.67 -1.22
C LYS A 41 -8.26 20.08 -0.05
N MET A 42 -9.35 19.37 -0.33
CA MET A 42 -10.20 18.80 0.73
C MET A 42 -9.49 17.75 1.58
N VAL A 43 -8.60 16.93 1.02
CA VAL A 43 -7.86 15.93 1.80
C VAL A 43 -6.85 16.55 2.76
N GLN A 44 -6.56 17.84 2.66
CA GLN A 44 -5.75 18.56 3.65
C GLN A 44 -6.44 18.60 5.02
N ASN A 45 -7.75 18.36 5.10
CA ASN A 45 -8.48 18.25 6.37
C ASN A 45 -8.03 17.04 7.22
N TYR A 46 -7.34 16.07 6.64
CA TYR A 46 -6.72 14.99 7.40
C TYR A 46 -5.38 15.38 8.04
N PHE A 47 -4.84 16.55 7.69
CA PHE A 47 -3.66 17.08 8.37
C PHE A 47 -4.02 17.59 9.75
N ASN A 48 -3.40 17.02 10.76
CA ASN A 48 -3.73 17.25 12.13
C ASN A 48 -2.66 18.09 12.85
N SER A 49 -2.68 19.40 12.64
CA SER A 49 -1.80 20.35 13.32
C SER A 49 -2.32 20.82 14.67
N ASP A 50 -3.65 20.95 14.79
CA ASP A 50 -4.28 21.62 15.95
C ASP A 50 -4.07 20.86 17.25
N ASN A 51 -3.93 19.54 17.19
CA ASN A 51 -3.64 18.70 18.35
C ASN A 51 -2.16 18.29 18.49
N GLY A 52 -1.28 18.84 17.65
CA GLY A 52 0.16 18.65 17.74
C GLY A 52 0.73 17.38 17.07
N TRP A 53 -0.08 16.64 16.32
CA TRP A 53 0.41 15.49 15.57
C TRP A 53 1.28 15.88 14.38
N ASN A 54 0.91 16.94 13.67
CA ASN A 54 1.66 17.53 12.54
C ASN A 54 1.91 16.57 11.37
N ILE A 55 1.04 15.59 11.16
CA ILE A 55 1.06 14.62 10.08
C ILE A 55 -0.32 14.49 9.44
N MET A 56 -0.40 13.87 8.28
CA MET A 56 -1.65 13.35 7.73
C MET A 56 -2.06 12.14 8.56
N MET A 57 -3.15 12.27 9.27
CA MET A 57 -3.70 11.18 10.08
C MET A 57 -4.70 10.36 9.28
N ASN A 58 -4.74 9.07 9.53
CA ASN A 58 -5.73 8.23 8.88
C ASN A 58 -7.16 8.63 9.29
N ASN A 59 -7.36 9.02 10.54
CA ASN A 59 -8.61 9.61 11.02
C ASN A 59 -8.32 10.74 12.00
N THR A 60 -8.98 11.89 11.83
CA THR A 60 -8.80 13.07 12.67
C THR A 60 -9.83 13.18 13.79
N ASN A 61 -10.83 12.30 13.84
CA ASN A 61 -11.77 12.26 14.95
C ASN A 61 -11.03 11.88 16.24
N PRO A 62 -11.03 12.73 17.30
CA PRO A 62 -10.30 12.45 18.52
C PRO A 62 -10.68 11.13 19.20
N ALA A 63 -11.94 10.72 19.11
CA ALA A 63 -12.42 9.48 19.69
C ALA A 63 -11.81 8.26 19.01
N VAL A 64 -11.50 8.35 17.70
CA VAL A 64 -10.92 7.27 16.90
C VAL A 64 -9.40 7.39 16.84
N ALA A 65 -8.86 8.59 16.64
CA ALA A 65 -7.43 8.85 16.54
C ALA A 65 -6.63 8.47 17.79
N ASN A 66 -7.28 8.39 18.92
CA ASN A 66 -6.68 8.00 20.21
C ASN A 66 -6.89 6.53 20.58
N LEU A 67 -7.43 5.71 19.68
CA LEU A 67 -7.53 4.27 19.92
C LEU A 67 -6.15 3.67 20.11
N GLY A 68 -5.93 3.01 21.22
CA GLY A 68 -4.65 2.40 21.54
C GLY A 68 -4.37 1.07 20.81
N GLY A 69 -5.03 0.82 19.72
CA GLY A 69 -4.95 -0.37 18.90
C GLY A 69 -6.19 -0.53 18.03
N GLY A 70 -6.18 -1.44 17.09
CA GLY A 70 -7.23 -1.58 16.12
C GLY A 70 -7.20 -0.47 15.07
N TYR A 71 -8.29 -0.19 14.42
CA TYR A 71 -8.38 0.76 13.32
C TYR A 71 -7.76 2.12 13.65
N GLY A 72 -6.77 2.51 12.84
CA GLY A 72 -6.15 3.82 12.94
C GLY A 72 -5.01 3.93 13.94
N ARG A 73 -4.63 2.84 14.64
CA ARG A 73 -3.49 2.85 15.58
C ARG A 73 -2.43 1.81 15.27
N ASP A 74 -2.52 1.11 14.18
CA ASP A 74 -1.39 0.41 13.59
C ASP A 74 -0.44 1.44 12.98
N TRP A 75 0.85 1.23 13.12
CA TRP A 75 1.83 2.24 12.68
C TRP A 75 1.72 2.59 11.20
N TRP A 76 1.44 1.60 10.37
CA TRP A 76 1.30 1.84 8.94
C TRP A 76 0.14 2.79 8.59
N TYR A 77 -0.92 2.85 9.41
CA TYR A 77 -2.00 3.84 9.27
C TYR A 77 -1.55 5.29 9.50
N ASP A 78 -0.49 5.48 10.31
CA ASP A 78 0.07 6.81 10.55
C ASP A 78 1.18 7.18 9.56
N VAL A 79 1.77 6.20 8.86
CA VAL A 79 2.87 6.43 7.92
C VAL A 79 2.40 6.51 6.47
N LEU A 80 1.60 5.54 6.03
CA LEU A 80 1.18 5.43 4.63
C LEU A 80 0.39 6.63 4.10
N PRO A 81 -0.53 7.27 4.87
CA PRO A 81 -1.19 8.50 4.42
C PRO A 81 -0.21 9.63 4.08
N ASN A 82 0.91 9.70 4.79
CA ASN A 82 1.94 10.71 4.54
C ASN A 82 2.71 10.44 3.25
N ALA A 83 3.06 9.18 2.99
CA ALA A 83 3.66 8.78 1.70
C ALA A 83 2.70 9.05 0.53
N LEU A 84 1.42 8.68 0.67
CA LEU A 84 0.38 8.96 -0.32
C LEU A 84 0.19 10.47 -0.55
N TYR A 85 0.21 11.27 0.51
CA TYR A 85 0.07 12.72 0.39
C TYR A 85 1.22 13.36 -0.38
N TYR A 86 2.46 12.91 -0.14
CA TYR A 86 3.59 13.33 -0.96
C TYR A 86 3.40 12.97 -2.43
N ALA A 87 2.97 11.75 -2.73
CA ALA A 87 2.68 11.33 -4.11
C ALA A 87 1.55 12.16 -4.75
N VAL A 88 0.48 12.45 -4.02
CA VAL A 88 -0.61 13.35 -4.48
C VAL A 88 -0.07 14.74 -4.79
N CYS A 89 0.82 15.28 -3.96
CA CYS A 89 1.41 16.60 -4.17
C CYS A 89 2.40 16.65 -5.35
N ASP A 90 3.01 15.53 -5.72
CA ASP A 90 3.83 15.44 -6.94
C ASP A 90 2.96 15.49 -8.20
N VAL A 91 1.83 14.77 -8.18
CA VAL A 91 0.85 14.76 -9.29
C VAL A 91 0.11 16.10 -9.40
N PHE A 92 -0.17 16.76 -8.28
CA PHE A 92 -0.89 18.03 -8.19
C PHE A 92 -0.07 19.10 -7.45
N PRO A 93 1.00 19.62 -8.05
CA PRO A 93 2.03 20.39 -7.33
C PRO A 93 1.59 21.80 -6.86
N ASN A 94 0.54 22.36 -7.45
CA ASN A 94 0.16 23.77 -7.26
C ASN A 94 -1.06 23.97 -6.35
N VAL A 95 -1.33 23.05 -5.44
CA VAL A 95 -2.45 23.18 -4.51
C VAL A 95 -2.03 23.99 -3.29
N ASP A 96 -2.78 25.06 -3.02
CA ASP A 96 -2.52 25.96 -1.88
C ASP A 96 -2.45 25.20 -0.54
N GLY A 97 -1.47 25.51 0.27
CA GLY A 97 -1.21 24.89 1.57
C GLY A 97 -0.47 23.55 1.53
N ALA A 98 -0.30 22.95 0.35
CA ALA A 98 0.34 21.63 0.22
C ALA A 98 1.80 21.64 0.71
N GLU A 99 2.59 22.62 0.29
CA GLU A 99 4.00 22.71 0.68
C GLU A 99 4.17 22.88 2.20
N ARG A 100 3.35 23.71 2.83
CA ARG A 100 3.36 23.89 4.28
C ARG A 100 3.11 22.58 5.02
N ILE A 101 2.15 21.79 4.55
CA ILE A 101 1.81 20.48 5.13
C ILE A 101 2.96 19.51 4.92
N GLN A 102 3.51 19.40 3.70
CA GLN A 102 4.64 18.54 3.40
C GLN A 102 5.85 18.84 4.30
N ARG A 103 6.17 20.13 4.47
CA ARG A 103 7.28 20.55 5.34
C ARG A 103 7.01 20.18 6.82
N SER A 104 5.78 20.37 7.28
CA SER A 104 5.39 19.98 8.64
C SER A 104 5.53 18.46 8.87
N ILE A 105 5.08 17.65 7.90
CA ILE A 105 5.26 16.20 7.92
C ILE A 105 6.74 15.83 8.00
N ALA A 106 7.57 16.40 7.12
CA ALA A 106 9.01 16.11 7.09
C ALA A 106 9.68 16.41 8.45
N GLU A 107 9.40 17.59 9.04
CA GLU A 107 9.94 17.95 10.34
C GLU A 107 9.46 17.02 11.46
N GLN A 108 8.22 16.53 11.38
CA GLN A 108 7.71 15.60 12.38
C GLN A 108 8.33 14.21 12.26
N PHE A 109 8.59 13.75 11.03
CA PHE A 109 9.28 12.50 10.77
C PHE A 109 10.76 12.57 11.16
N VAL A 110 11.44 13.70 10.97
CA VAL A 110 12.80 13.94 11.49
C VAL A 110 12.83 13.83 13.02
N LYS A 111 11.89 14.47 13.72
CA LYS A 111 11.79 14.38 15.18
C LYS A 111 11.52 12.94 15.64
N ALA A 112 10.64 12.24 14.94
CA ALA A 112 10.31 10.85 15.24
C ALA A 112 11.54 9.94 15.09
N ASP A 113 12.25 10.01 13.96
CA ASP A 113 13.45 9.22 13.72
C ASP A 113 14.55 9.54 14.75
N SER A 114 14.73 10.82 15.09
CA SER A 114 15.70 11.25 16.13
C SER A 114 15.42 10.60 17.48
N VAL A 115 14.14 10.51 17.89
CA VAL A 115 13.74 9.91 19.17
C VAL A 115 13.81 8.38 19.11
N LEU A 116 13.44 7.79 17.97
CA LEU A 116 13.52 6.35 17.76
C LEU A 116 14.97 5.85 17.77
N ASN A 117 15.91 6.67 17.27
CA ASN A 117 17.33 6.40 17.31
C ASN A 117 17.70 4.97 16.92
N GLY A 118 17.15 4.51 15.79
CA GLY A 118 17.33 3.16 15.25
C GLY A 118 16.43 2.08 15.84
N ASN A 119 15.65 2.37 16.86
CA ASN A 119 14.72 1.41 17.44
C ASN A 119 13.28 1.62 16.94
N TYR A 120 12.85 0.73 16.06
CA TYR A 120 11.48 0.71 15.51
C TYR A 120 10.67 -0.49 16.07
N ASP A 121 11.02 -1.04 17.21
CA ASP A 121 10.35 -2.20 17.84
C ASP A 121 9.06 -1.78 18.56
N TYR A 122 8.13 -1.20 17.82
CA TYR A 122 6.85 -0.73 18.33
C TYR A 122 5.69 -1.16 17.43
N SER A 123 4.49 -1.27 18.02
CA SER A 123 3.25 -1.49 17.27
C SER A 123 2.74 -0.20 16.63
N TYR A 124 2.97 0.95 17.29
CA TYR A 124 2.69 2.27 16.76
C TYR A 124 3.56 3.34 17.45
N PHE A 125 3.59 4.52 16.83
CA PHE A 125 4.31 5.68 17.35
C PHE A 125 3.35 6.87 17.54
N ASP A 126 3.37 7.47 18.71
CA ASP A 126 2.63 8.69 18.99
C ASP A 126 3.47 9.91 18.55
N TYR A 127 3.15 10.45 17.39
CA TYR A 127 3.88 11.57 16.81
C TYR A 127 3.70 12.87 17.60
N LYS A 128 2.59 13.00 18.35
CA LYS A 128 2.37 14.17 19.23
C LYS A 128 3.32 14.17 20.41
N ASN A 129 3.43 13.04 21.09
CA ASN A 129 4.24 12.88 22.30
C ASN A 129 5.64 12.34 22.00
N LEU A 130 5.94 12.04 20.74
CA LEU A 130 7.22 11.45 20.27
C LEU A 130 7.59 10.19 21.05
N LYS A 131 6.67 9.24 21.11
CA LYS A 131 6.85 8.03 21.90
C LYS A 131 6.30 6.78 21.21
N GLY A 132 7.11 5.71 21.18
CA GLY A 132 6.70 4.40 20.70
C GLY A 132 5.91 3.61 21.75
N TYR A 133 4.98 2.79 21.27
CA TYR A 133 4.13 1.94 22.09
C TYR A 133 4.01 0.53 21.50
N VAL A 134 3.87 -0.44 22.41
CA VAL A 134 3.53 -1.82 22.08
C VAL A 134 2.14 -2.12 22.62
N ASN A 135 1.28 -2.69 21.79
CA ASN A 135 -0.07 -3.12 22.13
C ASN A 135 -0.29 -4.59 21.69
N HIS A 136 -1.54 -5.01 21.47
CA HIS A 136 -1.86 -6.35 20.97
C HIS A 136 -1.59 -6.54 19.47
N ILE A 137 -1.32 -5.47 18.74
CA ILE A 137 -0.93 -5.51 17.33
C ILE A 137 0.57 -5.86 17.24
N PRO A 138 1.02 -6.59 16.19
CA PRO A 138 2.44 -6.86 15.99
C PRO A 138 3.28 -5.58 15.95
N MET A 139 4.53 -5.72 16.36
CA MET A 139 5.51 -4.66 16.13
C MET A 139 5.73 -4.49 14.61
N GLN A 140 5.70 -3.26 14.13
CA GLN A 140 5.75 -2.89 12.72
C GLN A 140 7.06 -2.17 12.41
N GLN A 141 8.17 -2.87 12.54
CA GLN A 141 9.51 -2.33 12.28
C GLN A 141 9.73 -1.91 10.83
N ASP A 142 8.91 -2.41 9.91
CA ASP A 142 8.88 -1.96 8.52
C ASP A 142 8.37 -0.52 8.36
N ALA A 143 7.82 0.08 9.42
CA ALA A 143 7.55 1.53 9.47
C ALA A 143 8.81 2.37 9.20
N ALA A 144 10.00 1.86 9.53
CA ALA A 144 11.28 2.47 9.18
C ALA A 144 11.43 2.66 7.66
N GLY A 145 10.98 1.71 6.85
CA GLY A 145 10.95 1.84 5.38
C GLY A 145 10.02 2.94 4.90
N GLY A 146 8.86 3.07 5.54
CA GLY A 146 7.92 4.17 5.26
C GLY A 146 8.47 5.54 5.66
N HIS A 147 9.14 5.64 6.83
CA HIS A 147 9.84 6.86 7.26
C HIS A 147 10.92 7.26 6.24
N ALA A 148 11.77 6.31 5.83
CA ALA A 148 12.79 6.55 4.84
C ALA A 148 12.20 7.10 3.53
N TYR A 149 11.09 6.53 3.07
CA TYR A 149 10.43 6.97 1.84
C TYR A 149 9.88 8.40 1.95
N VAL A 150 9.16 8.73 3.01
CA VAL A 150 8.62 10.09 3.23
C VAL A 150 9.74 11.12 3.29
N LEU A 151 10.84 10.81 3.99
CA LEU A 151 11.98 11.68 4.12
C LEU A 151 12.78 11.81 2.82
N LEU A 152 12.86 10.78 1.99
CA LEU A 152 13.43 10.86 0.65
C LEU A 152 12.62 11.81 -0.25
N CYS A 153 11.28 11.67 -0.25
CA CYS A 153 10.40 12.60 -0.99
C CYS A 153 10.58 14.05 -0.50
N ALA A 154 10.70 14.23 0.82
CA ALA A 154 10.94 15.55 1.41
C ALA A 154 12.31 16.13 0.98
N TYR A 155 13.36 15.31 0.95
CA TYR A 155 14.67 15.72 0.46
C TYR A 155 14.62 16.20 -1.00
N HIS A 156 13.98 15.42 -1.87
CA HIS A 156 13.80 15.80 -3.27
C HIS A 156 12.98 17.07 -3.43
N LYS A 157 11.93 17.24 -2.63
CA LYS A 157 11.07 18.42 -2.70
C LYS A 157 11.75 19.69 -2.21
N PHE A 158 12.52 19.60 -1.13
CA PHE A 158 13.00 20.78 -0.40
C PHE A 158 14.51 20.99 -0.45
N GLY A 159 15.29 20.00 -0.86
CA GLY A 159 16.76 20.08 -0.90
C GLY A 159 17.45 20.15 0.47
N ASP A 160 16.73 19.93 1.56
CA ASP A 160 17.31 19.99 2.91
C ASP A 160 18.06 18.69 3.23
N PRO A 161 19.40 18.73 3.44
CA PRO A 161 20.20 17.53 3.66
C PRO A 161 19.82 16.76 4.94
N ARG A 162 19.19 17.40 5.92
CA ARG A 162 18.71 16.72 7.14
C ARG A 162 17.69 15.62 6.79
N TYR A 163 16.87 15.85 5.78
CA TYR A 163 15.88 14.86 5.37
C TYR A 163 16.54 13.61 4.78
N LEU A 164 17.63 13.79 4.01
CA LEU A 164 18.41 12.66 3.50
C LEU A 164 19.15 11.93 4.62
N GLU A 165 19.70 12.65 5.60
CA GLU A 165 20.37 12.07 6.77
C GLU A 165 19.39 11.16 7.54
N HIS A 166 18.20 11.66 7.87
CA HIS A 166 17.18 10.87 8.57
C HIS A 166 16.54 9.79 7.71
N CYS A 167 16.47 9.98 6.39
CA CYS A 167 16.10 8.90 5.46
C CYS A 167 17.07 7.72 5.58
N LYS A 168 18.37 7.99 5.53
CA LYS A 168 19.43 6.98 5.67
C LYS A 168 19.38 6.33 7.07
N SER A 169 19.19 7.10 8.14
CA SER A 169 19.04 6.60 9.51
C SER A 169 17.88 5.59 9.65
N ALA A 170 16.70 5.95 9.16
CA ALA A 170 15.53 5.06 9.18
C ALA A 170 15.76 3.79 8.33
N LEU A 171 16.37 3.94 7.16
CA LEU A 171 16.70 2.80 6.30
C LEU A 171 17.73 1.85 6.94
N GLU A 172 18.73 2.38 7.61
CA GLU A 172 19.73 1.59 8.35
C GLU A 172 19.08 0.83 9.50
N ALA A 173 18.12 1.43 10.20
CA ALA A 173 17.32 0.75 11.20
C ALA A 173 16.56 -0.44 10.59
N LEU A 174 15.94 -0.27 9.41
CA LEU A 174 15.26 -1.35 8.70
C LEU A 174 16.22 -2.48 8.32
N ILE A 175 17.37 -2.15 7.72
CA ILE A 175 18.35 -3.12 7.23
C ILE A 175 19.05 -3.87 8.39
N SER A 176 19.23 -3.23 9.53
CA SER A 176 19.86 -3.84 10.70
C SER A 176 19.00 -4.93 11.36
N GLN A 177 17.72 -5.01 11.06
CA GLN A 177 16.82 -6.02 11.59
C GLN A 177 17.31 -7.43 11.22
N LYS A 178 17.15 -8.38 12.14
CA LYS A 178 17.62 -9.76 11.95
C LYS A 178 16.64 -10.62 11.17
N GLU A 179 15.34 -10.30 11.25
CA GLU A 179 14.25 -11.03 10.63
C GLU A 179 13.20 -10.08 10.10
N SER A 180 12.43 -10.53 9.11
CA SER A 180 11.36 -9.73 8.53
C SER A 180 10.26 -9.46 9.55
N ARG A 181 9.85 -8.20 9.62
CA ARG A 181 8.67 -7.74 10.34
C ARG A 181 7.67 -7.12 9.38
N PHE A 182 7.68 -7.58 8.14
CA PHE A 182 6.75 -7.07 7.15
C PHE A 182 5.31 -7.22 7.63
N TYR A 183 4.64 -6.09 7.75
CA TYR A 183 3.24 -6.03 8.13
C TYR A 183 2.50 -5.07 7.18
N GLU A 184 1.65 -5.62 6.36
CA GLU A 184 0.76 -4.96 5.40
C GLU A 184 1.41 -4.16 4.26
N ALA A 185 2.09 -3.00 4.48
CA ALA A 185 2.27 -2.08 3.37
C ALA A 185 3.64 -1.41 3.23
N LEU A 186 4.44 -1.29 4.29
CA LEU A 186 5.54 -0.31 4.31
C LEU A 186 6.90 -0.83 3.85
N LEU A 187 7.17 -2.13 4.00
CA LEU A 187 8.46 -2.72 3.62
C LEU A 187 8.84 -2.46 2.15
N PRO A 188 7.93 -2.59 1.16
CA PRO A 188 8.25 -2.31 -0.24
C PRO A 188 8.78 -0.90 -0.49
N LEU A 189 8.33 0.10 0.27
CA LEU A 189 8.84 1.47 0.18
C LEU A 189 10.32 1.54 0.59
N GLY A 190 10.70 0.82 1.66
CA GLY A 190 12.09 0.72 2.10
C GLY A 190 12.99 0.02 1.09
N VAL A 191 12.48 -1.02 0.40
CA VAL A 191 13.20 -1.71 -0.69
C VAL A 191 13.54 -0.71 -1.81
N TYR A 192 12.57 0.08 -2.24
CA TYR A 192 12.77 1.12 -3.25
C TYR A 192 13.82 2.14 -2.80
N VAL A 193 13.71 2.66 -1.57
CA VAL A 193 14.66 3.66 -1.04
C VAL A 193 16.09 3.11 -1.04
N ALA A 194 16.29 1.85 -0.62
CA ALA A 194 17.59 1.21 -0.63
C ALA A 194 18.17 1.12 -2.06
N ALA A 195 17.36 0.69 -3.02
CA ALA A 195 17.77 0.60 -4.42
C ALA A 195 18.11 1.99 -5.00
N TYR A 196 17.26 2.97 -4.73
CA TYR A 196 17.43 4.35 -5.18
C TYR A 196 18.76 4.95 -4.65
N LEU A 197 19.00 4.87 -3.34
CA LEU A 197 20.20 5.43 -2.72
C LEU A 197 21.49 4.73 -3.18
N ASN A 198 21.43 3.40 -3.40
CA ASN A 198 22.58 2.70 -3.98
C ASN A 198 22.95 3.24 -5.37
N ALA A 199 21.96 3.54 -6.20
CA ALA A 199 22.17 4.04 -7.55
C ALA A 199 22.58 5.51 -7.60
N THR A 200 22.10 6.36 -6.68
CA THR A 200 22.22 7.82 -6.75
C THR A 200 23.19 8.41 -5.75
N GLU A 201 23.33 7.80 -4.58
CA GLU A 201 24.16 8.29 -3.47
C GLU A 201 25.42 7.44 -3.26
N GLY A 202 25.64 6.40 -4.07
CA GLY A 202 26.79 5.50 -3.95
C GLY A 202 26.81 4.68 -2.66
N THR A 203 25.67 4.46 -2.02
CA THR A 203 25.54 3.57 -0.87
C THR A 203 25.61 2.09 -1.31
N ASN A 204 25.69 1.17 -0.36
CA ASN A 204 25.73 -0.27 -0.63
C ASN A 204 24.79 -1.01 0.33
N TYR A 205 23.53 -0.60 0.34
CA TYR A 205 22.50 -1.24 1.15
C TYR A 205 22.12 -2.61 0.58
N ASN A 206 21.81 -3.56 1.47
CA ASN A 206 21.43 -4.92 1.06
C ASN A 206 19.96 -4.97 0.58
N VAL A 207 19.75 -4.59 -0.69
CA VAL A 207 18.42 -4.60 -1.31
C VAL A 207 17.85 -6.02 -1.38
N SER A 208 18.69 -7.03 -1.67
CA SER A 208 18.26 -8.42 -1.77
C SER A 208 17.60 -8.89 -0.49
N LYS A 209 18.19 -8.61 0.66
CA LYS A 209 17.62 -8.97 1.97
C LYS A 209 16.20 -8.44 2.15
N LEU A 210 15.99 -7.15 1.85
CA LEU A 210 14.67 -6.52 2.01
C LEU A 210 13.67 -7.02 0.97
N PHE A 211 14.13 -7.24 -0.27
CA PHE A 211 13.32 -7.76 -1.36
C PHE A 211 12.85 -9.19 -1.04
N ASP A 212 13.75 -10.06 -0.61
CA ASP A 212 13.43 -11.42 -0.20
C ASP A 212 12.40 -11.43 0.94
N TRP A 213 12.49 -10.50 1.88
CA TRP A 213 11.52 -10.39 2.97
C TRP A 213 10.10 -10.07 2.51
N VAL A 214 9.92 -9.37 1.40
CA VAL A 214 8.60 -9.14 0.81
C VAL A 214 8.08 -10.42 0.14
N PHE A 215 8.94 -11.12 -0.60
CA PHE A 215 8.55 -12.28 -1.41
C PHE A 215 8.47 -13.58 -0.60
N ASP A 216 9.37 -13.79 0.33
CA ASP A 216 9.39 -15.01 1.16
C ASP A 216 8.48 -14.91 2.39
N GLY A 217 7.98 -13.72 2.66
CA GLY A 217 7.15 -13.46 3.81
C GLY A 217 7.90 -13.38 5.12
N CYS A 218 7.16 -13.07 6.16
CA CYS A 218 7.68 -12.88 7.48
C CYS A 218 7.70 -14.20 8.28
N GLN A 219 8.88 -14.61 8.72
CA GLN A 219 9.10 -15.72 9.66
C GLN A 219 9.38 -15.13 11.04
N SER A 220 8.37 -14.54 11.68
CA SER A 220 8.57 -13.93 12.99
C SER A 220 8.69 -14.96 14.11
N SER A 221 9.73 -14.83 14.93
CA SER A 221 9.91 -15.61 16.16
C SER A 221 8.83 -15.35 17.22
N SER A 222 8.05 -14.28 17.07
CA SER A 222 6.94 -13.96 17.97
C SER A 222 5.69 -14.82 17.75
N GLY A 223 5.72 -15.76 16.79
CA GLY A 223 4.60 -16.64 16.47
C GLY A 223 3.46 -15.97 15.71
N ARG A 224 3.52 -14.65 15.50
CA ARG A 224 2.64 -13.92 14.60
C ARG A 224 3.41 -13.55 13.37
N THR A 225 3.00 -14.09 12.30
CA THR A 225 3.67 -14.06 11.04
C THR A 225 3.09 -12.95 10.18
N GLY A 226 3.96 -12.22 9.57
CA GLY A 226 3.62 -11.05 8.78
C GLY A 226 3.09 -11.40 7.41
N TRP A 227 3.19 -10.44 6.57
CA TRP A 227 2.67 -10.43 5.23
C TRP A 227 3.75 -10.81 4.23
N GLY A 228 3.34 -11.23 3.05
CA GLY A 228 4.26 -11.55 1.97
C GLY A 228 3.49 -11.85 0.69
N ILE A 229 4.24 -12.16 -0.37
CA ILE A 229 3.66 -12.54 -1.66
C ILE A 229 3.26 -14.02 -1.63
N ILE A 230 1.99 -14.26 -1.96
CA ILE A 230 1.41 -15.61 -2.02
C ILE A 230 1.83 -16.28 -3.33
N VAL A 231 2.16 -17.56 -3.23
CA VAL A 231 2.47 -18.40 -4.39
C VAL A 231 1.63 -19.67 -4.31
N GLY A 232 0.90 -19.97 -5.39
CA GLY A 232 0.13 -21.20 -5.53
C GLY A 232 -1.34 -20.99 -5.79
N LYS A 233 -2.10 -22.07 -5.60
CA LYS A 233 -3.54 -22.11 -5.83
C LYS A 233 -4.30 -22.23 -4.52
N TRP A 234 -5.46 -21.58 -4.49
CA TRP A 234 -6.50 -21.81 -3.51
C TRP A 234 -7.71 -22.40 -4.24
N GLY A 235 -8.05 -23.67 -3.94
CA GLY A 235 -8.96 -24.42 -4.79
C GLY A 235 -8.47 -24.46 -6.23
N ASP A 236 -9.32 -24.10 -7.17
CA ASP A 236 -9.00 -24.10 -8.61
C ASP A 236 -8.37 -22.78 -9.09
N TYR A 237 -8.31 -21.75 -8.24
CA TYR A 237 -7.83 -20.42 -8.60
C TYR A 237 -6.36 -20.22 -8.28
N ASP A 238 -5.60 -19.70 -9.25
CA ASP A 238 -4.23 -19.26 -9.03
C ASP A 238 -4.23 -17.86 -8.39
N VAL A 239 -3.73 -17.81 -7.15
CA VAL A 239 -3.62 -16.58 -6.35
C VAL A 239 -2.18 -16.08 -6.28
N SER A 240 -1.30 -16.64 -7.09
CA SER A 240 0.11 -16.23 -7.11
C SER A 240 0.26 -14.75 -7.45
N GLY A 241 1.12 -14.08 -6.70
CA GLY A 241 1.39 -12.65 -6.86
C GLY A 241 0.56 -11.74 -5.96
N LEU A 242 -0.56 -12.22 -5.40
CA LEU A 242 -1.28 -11.46 -4.38
C LEU A 242 -0.42 -11.31 -3.11
N GLN A 243 -0.61 -10.22 -2.41
CA GLN A 243 -0.02 -10.03 -1.08
C GLN A 243 -1.06 -10.29 0.00
N GLY A 244 -0.63 -10.94 1.04
CA GLY A 244 -1.51 -11.23 2.16
C GLY A 244 -0.80 -11.76 3.38
N SER A 245 -1.58 -12.06 4.40
CA SER A 245 -1.15 -12.78 5.58
C SER A 245 -0.85 -14.23 5.20
N ILE A 246 0.43 -14.56 5.10
CA ILE A 246 0.88 -15.92 4.75
C ILE A 246 0.78 -16.84 5.95
N THR A 247 0.87 -16.30 7.12
CA THR A 247 1.27 -17.03 8.31
C THR A 247 0.42 -16.72 9.55
N ASP A 248 -0.39 -15.70 9.54
CA ASP A 248 -1.35 -15.37 10.60
C ASP A 248 -2.61 -16.26 10.48
N GLY A 249 -2.46 -17.54 10.81
CA GLY A 249 -3.44 -18.55 10.49
C GLY A 249 -3.49 -18.91 9.01
N GLY A 250 -2.76 -18.19 8.19
CA GLY A 250 -2.62 -18.34 6.74
C GLY A 250 -3.88 -18.03 5.94
N GLY A 251 -3.71 -17.63 4.71
CA GLY A 251 -4.80 -17.64 3.76
C GLY A 251 -5.73 -16.44 3.75
N TYR A 252 -5.22 -15.25 3.96
CA TYR A 252 -5.91 -14.01 3.62
C TYR A 252 -5.10 -13.21 2.62
N ALA A 253 -5.63 -12.99 1.41
CA ALA A 253 -5.08 -12.08 0.43
C ALA A 253 -5.88 -10.78 0.42
N PHE A 254 -5.17 -9.65 0.42
CA PHE A 254 -5.78 -8.33 0.49
C PHE A 254 -5.46 -7.53 -0.78
N LEU A 255 -6.49 -7.11 -1.52
CA LEU A 255 -6.27 -6.46 -2.82
C LEU A 255 -5.50 -5.15 -2.69
N MET A 256 -5.86 -4.30 -1.72
CA MET A 256 -5.15 -3.04 -1.49
C MET A 256 -3.64 -3.28 -1.36
N ASN A 257 -3.26 -4.27 -0.55
CA ASN A 257 -1.85 -4.60 -0.31
C ASN A 257 -1.22 -5.34 -1.49
N SER A 258 -2.01 -5.98 -2.34
CA SER A 258 -1.52 -6.58 -3.59
C SER A 258 -1.20 -5.53 -4.66
N ILE A 259 -1.92 -4.40 -4.67
CA ILE A 259 -1.69 -3.31 -5.61
C ILE A 259 -0.51 -2.42 -5.19
N LYS A 260 -0.42 -2.08 -3.91
CA LYS A 260 0.54 -1.09 -3.41
C LYS A 260 2.01 -1.39 -3.70
N PRO A 261 2.51 -2.62 -3.66
CA PRO A 261 3.91 -2.90 -3.99
C PRO A 261 4.28 -2.57 -5.45
N ALA A 262 3.32 -2.50 -6.36
CA ALA A 262 3.58 -2.07 -7.72
C ALA A 262 4.12 -0.62 -7.76
N TRP A 263 3.63 0.23 -6.87
CA TRP A 263 4.09 1.62 -6.76
C TRP A 263 5.61 1.73 -6.58
N PRO A 264 6.25 1.11 -5.56
CA PRO A 264 7.70 1.22 -5.41
C PRO A 264 8.50 0.23 -6.29
N PHE A 265 7.94 -0.93 -6.64
CA PHE A 265 8.70 -1.97 -7.33
C PHE A 265 8.87 -1.75 -8.83
N ILE A 266 7.90 -1.12 -9.48
CA ILE A 266 8.04 -0.89 -10.92
C ILE A 266 9.13 0.15 -11.21
N PRO A 267 9.19 1.32 -10.57
CA PRO A 267 10.32 2.22 -10.75
C PRO A 267 11.65 1.67 -10.23
N LEU A 268 11.65 0.75 -9.25
CA LEU A 268 12.87 0.15 -8.69
C LEU A 268 13.77 -0.46 -9.77
N VAL A 269 13.19 -1.04 -10.84
CA VAL A 269 13.99 -1.68 -11.91
C VAL A 269 14.91 -0.70 -12.64
N LYS A 270 14.67 0.61 -12.55
CA LYS A 270 15.55 1.65 -13.10
C LYS A 270 16.87 1.74 -12.33
N TYR A 271 16.83 1.42 -11.04
CA TYR A 271 17.93 1.55 -10.09
C TYR A 271 18.64 0.24 -9.82
N GLN A 272 17.89 -0.88 -9.92
CA GLN A 272 18.36 -2.25 -9.67
C GLN A 272 17.80 -3.19 -10.74
N PRO A 273 18.31 -3.15 -11.98
CA PRO A 273 17.75 -3.88 -13.13
C PRO A 273 17.84 -5.40 -12.99
N GLU A 274 18.66 -5.93 -12.12
CA GLU A 274 18.75 -7.36 -11.82
C GLU A 274 17.43 -7.94 -11.29
N TYR A 275 16.56 -7.13 -10.70
CA TYR A 275 15.23 -7.56 -10.24
C TYR A 275 14.15 -7.50 -11.33
N ALA A 276 14.45 -6.96 -12.50
CA ALA A 276 13.47 -6.75 -13.57
C ALA A 276 12.68 -8.01 -13.92
N LYS A 277 13.38 -9.16 -14.04
CA LYS A 277 12.74 -10.45 -14.35
C LYS A 277 11.77 -10.90 -13.24
N ALA A 278 12.18 -10.79 -11.98
CA ALA A 278 11.36 -11.19 -10.84
C ALA A 278 10.13 -10.29 -10.71
N ILE A 279 10.33 -8.98 -10.82
CA ILE A 279 9.25 -7.98 -10.74
C ILE A 279 8.28 -8.13 -11.91
N GLY A 280 8.77 -8.30 -13.13
CA GLY A 280 7.91 -8.48 -14.31
C GLY A 280 7.07 -9.75 -14.22
N LYS A 281 7.65 -10.86 -13.78
CA LYS A 281 6.92 -12.11 -13.52
C LYS A 281 5.87 -11.94 -12.43
N TRP A 282 6.25 -11.29 -11.32
CA TRP A 282 5.33 -11.00 -10.23
C TRP A 282 4.15 -10.15 -10.71
N MET A 283 4.39 -9.07 -11.46
CA MET A 283 3.35 -8.18 -11.97
C MET A 283 2.37 -8.89 -12.89
N LEU A 284 2.84 -9.79 -13.76
CA LEU A 284 1.95 -10.59 -14.61
C LEU A 284 1.04 -11.48 -13.76
N ASN A 285 1.57 -12.16 -12.76
CA ASN A 285 0.80 -13.01 -11.86
C ASN A 285 -0.17 -12.18 -11.01
N ASN A 286 0.32 -11.08 -10.43
CA ASN A 286 -0.47 -10.18 -9.59
C ASN A 286 -1.67 -9.61 -10.36
N SER A 287 -1.44 -9.03 -11.53
CA SER A 287 -2.52 -8.44 -12.33
C SER A 287 -3.55 -9.47 -12.76
N SER A 288 -3.12 -10.71 -13.02
CA SER A 288 -4.03 -11.82 -13.31
C SER A 288 -4.86 -12.20 -12.07
N ALA A 289 -4.23 -12.34 -10.91
CA ALA A 289 -4.90 -12.76 -9.67
C ALA A 289 -5.79 -11.64 -9.08
N CYS A 290 -5.43 -10.36 -9.27
CA CYS A 290 -6.25 -9.22 -8.84
C CYS A 290 -7.65 -9.21 -9.47
N ARG A 291 -7.87 -9.90 -10.59
CA ARG A 291 -9.20 -10.04 -11.19
C ARG A 291 -10.18 -10.79 -10.29
N LEU A 292 -9.70 -11.67 -9.42
CA LEU A 292 -10.55 -12.45 -8.51
C LEU A 292 -11.31 -11.60 -7.47
N PHE A 293 -10.99 -10.31 -7.38
CA PHE A 293 -11.72 -9.36 -6.54
C PHE A 293 -12.89 -8.68 -7.27
N TYR A 294 -13.09 -9.00 -8.54
CA TYR A 294 -14.24 -8.55 -9.33
C TYR A 294 -15.29 -9.66 -9.37
N PRO A 295 -16.55 -9.36 -9.03
CA PRO A 295 -17.62 -10.36 -9.04
C PRO A 295 -17.84 -11.06 -10.38
N GLY A 296 -17.45 -10.41 -11.49
CA GLY A 296 -17.53 -10.98 -12.83
C GLY A 296 -16.46 -12.03 -13.17
N ASP A 297 -15.37 -12.06 -12.40
CA ASP A 297 -14.20 -12.91 -12.69
C ASP A 297 -14.02 -14.09 -11.73
N ILE A 298 -14.87 -14.19 -10.70
CA ILE A 298 -14.90 -15.32 -9.75
C ILE A 298 -16.29 -15.93 -9.69
N ASP A 299 -16.40 -17.25 -9.63
CA ASP A 299 -17.70 -17.94 -9.56
C ASP A 299 -18.54 -17.50 -8.37
N GLU A 300 -19.87 -17.38 -8.56
CA GLU A 300 -20.80 -16.96 -7.52
C GLU A 300 -20.71 -17.77 -6.24
N LYS A 301 -20.46 -19.09 -6.35
CA LYS A 301 -20.29 -19.99 -5.20
C LYS A 301 -19.10 -19.63 -4.31
N HIS A 302 -18.18 -18.79 -4.80
CA HIS A 302 -17.01 -18.31 -4.08
C HIS A 302 -17.20 -16.90 -3.51
N GLN A 303 -18.38 -16.30 -3.69
CA GLN A 303 -18.63 -14.91 -3.31
C GLN A 303 -19.50 -14.82 -2.06
N TRP A 304 -19.14 -13.89 -1.18
CA TRP A 304 -19.95 -13.61 0.02
C TRP A 304 -21.33 -13.03 -0.31
N ALA A 305 -21.41 -12.16 -1.32
CA ALA A 305 -22.62 -11.44 -1.70
C ALA A 305 -22.90 -11.55 -3.22
N PRO A 306 -23.07 -12.77 -3.77
CA PRO A 306 -23.28 -12.97 -5.20
C PRO A 306 -24.59 -12.33 -5.71
N GLU A 307 -25.56 -12.12 -4.85
CA GLU A 307 -26.84 -11.47 -5.16
C GLU A 307 -26.68 -10.01 -5.61
N LEU A 308 -25.56 -9.36 -5.27
CA LEU A 308 -25.31 -7.96 -5.61
C LEU A 308 -24.52 -7.78 -6.91
N LYS A 309 -24.18 -8.86 -7.61
CA LYS A 309 -23.32 -8.80 -8.83
C LYS A 309 -23.89 -7.91 -9.92
N ASN A 310 -25.21 -7.79 -10.05
CA ASN A 310 -25.84 -6.92 -11.05
C ASN A 310 -25.45 -5.43 -10.87
N ILE A 311 -25.11 -5.04 -9.65
CA ILE A 311 -24.68 -3.68 -9.31
C ILE A 311 -23.16 -3.56 -9.43
N THR A 312 -22.43 -4.63 -9.13
CA THR A 312 -20.99 -4.60 -8.83
C THR A 312 -20.13 -5.37 -9.83
N ASN A 313 -20.74 -5.98 -10.86
CA ASN A 313 -20.07 -6.92 -11.76
C ASN A 313 -18.74 -6.40 -12.35
N ASN A 314 -18.69 -5.11 -12.68
CA ASN A 314 -17.53 -4.46 -13.30
C ASN A 314 -16.69 -3.63 -12.32
N ASN A 315 -16.97 -3.73 -11.02
CA ASN A 315 -16.28 -2.96 -10.00
C ASN A 315 -15.51 -3.89 -9.08
N VAL A 316 -14.39 -3.41 -8.53
CA VAL A 316 -13.77 -4.06 -7.37
C VAL A 316 -14.76 -4.01 -6.22
N SER A 317 -15.18 -5.17 -5.75
CA SER A 317 -16.22 -5.26 -4.72
C SER A 317 -15.69 -5.85 -3.43
N TYR A 318 -14.74 -6.77 -3.53
CA TYR A 318 -14.25 -7.50 -2.39
C TYR A 318 -12.91 -6.94 -1.90
N GLU A 319 -12.74 -6.86 -0.58
CA GLU A 319 -11.51 -6.44 0.05
C GLU A 319 -10.45 -7.53 -0.05
N GLY A 320 -10.86 -8.75 0.23
CA GLY A 320 -9.95 -9.87 0.36
C GLY A 320 -10.48 -11.18 -0.19
N LEU A 321 -9.56 -12.14 -0.29
CA LEU A 321 -9.85 -13.54 -0.49
C LEU A 321 -9.43 -14.32 0.74
N ARG A 322 -10.29 -15.20 1.25
CA ARG A 322 -9.95 -16.18 2.27
C ARG A 322 -9.67 -17.53 1.63
N LYS A 323 -8.58 -18.16 2.02
CA LYS A 323 -8.20 -19.48 1.50
C LYS A 323 -9.22 -20.55 1.89
N ALA A 324 -9.69 -20.51 3.13
CA ALA A 324 -10.74 -21.37 3.64
C ALA A 324 -11.39 -20.64 4.80
N ASP A 325 -12.64 -20.26 4.64
CA ASP A 325 -13.39 -19.60 5.70
C ASP A 325 -14.87 -19.73 5.42
N ASP A 326 -15.63 -19.91 6.45
CA ASP A 326 -17.09 -20.02 6.35
C ASP A 326 -17.79 -18.72 6.78
N TYR A 327 -17.11 -17.80 7.42
CA TYR A 327 -17.66 -16.52 7.92
C TYR A 327 -19.12 -16.57 8.38
N GLY A 328 -19.53 -17.74 8.83
CA GLY A 328 -20.91 -17.98 9.27
C GLY A 328 -21.93 -18.23 8.17
N LYS A 329 -21.57 -18.21 6.88
CA LYS A 329 -22.46 -18.67 5.79
C LYS A 329 -22.27 -20.16 5.53
N GLU A 330 -23.34 -20.93 5.72
CA GLU A 330 -23.32 -22.38 5.48
C GLU A 330 -22.94 -22.72 4.04
N SER A 331 -23.36 -21.90 3.07
CA SER A 331 -23.06 -22.07 1.65
C SER A 331 -21.57 -21.92 1.29
N LEU A 332 -20.77 -21.31 2.18
CA LEU A 332 -19.35 -21.08 1.96
C LEU A 332 -18.46 -22.07 2.71
N LYS A 333 -19.05 -22.98 3.50
CA LYS A 333 -18.27 -24.00 4.20
C LYS A 333 -17.51 -24.88 3.22
N GLY A 334 -16.20 -24.99 3.41
CA GLY A 334 -15.32 -25.78 2.56
C GLY A 334 -15.05 -25.19 1.17
N VAL A 335 -15.55 -23.99 0.89
CA VAL A 335 -15.24 -23.29 -0.35
C VAL A 335 -13.87 -22.63 -0.24
N SER A 336 -13.07 -22.70 -1.31
CA SER A 336 -11.74 -22.12 -1.41
C SER A 336 -11.49 -21.60 -2.81
N PRO A 337 -11.11 -20.31 -3.00
CA PRO A 337 -11.15 -19.21 -2.03
C PRO A 337 -12.57 -18.68 -1.81
N VAL A 338 -12.71 -17.79 -0.83
CA VAL A 338 -13.94 -17.02 -0.62
C VAL A 338 -13.63 -15.54 -0.75
N ALA A 339 -14.31 -14.85 -1.66
CA ALA A 339 -14.23 -13.42 -1.84
C ALA A 339 -15.14 -12.69 -0.84
N ILE A 340 -14.55 -11.81 -0.04
CA ILE A 340 -15.26 -11.08 1.02
C ILE A 340 -14.90 -9.58 0.98
N GLY A 341 -15.84 -8.76 1.44
CA GLY A 341 -15.61 -7.35 1.72
C GLY A 341 -15.13 -7.10 3.15
N ASP A 342 -15.31 -5.89 3.66
CA ASP A 342 -15.06 -5.48 5.07
C ASP A 342 -15.95 -6.24 6.08
N GLY A 343 -16.65 -7.16 5.66
CA GLY A 343 -17.39 -8.23 6.29
C GLY A 343 -18.31 -7.88 7.45
N PRO A 344 -19.52 -8.38 7.45
CA PRO A 344 -20.46 -8.19 8.56
C PRO A 344 -19.96 -8.89 9.84
N LYS A 345 -19.03 -9.83 9.73
CA LYS A 345 -18.47 -10.53 10.89
C LYS A 345 -17.63 -9.64 11.79
N TRP A 346 -17.04 -8.57 11.24
CA TRP A 346 -16.21 -7.63 12.01
C TRP A 346 -17.03 -6.66 12.85
N ILE A 347 -18.23 -6.33 12.36
CA ILE A 347 -19.12 -5.38 13.00
C ILE A 347 -20.53 -5.96 12.94
N GLU A 348 -21.07 -6.33 14.10
CA GLU A 348 -22.42 -6.85 14.20
C GLU A 348 -23.42 -5.81 13.66
N GLY A 349 -24.35 -6.26 12.84
CA GLY A 349 -25.39 -5.43 12.25
C GLY A 349 -24.97 -4.56 11.07
N ASN A 350 -23.79 -4.78 10.50
CA ASN A 350 -23.41 -4.12 9.25
C ASN A 350 -24.40 -4.47 8.13
N PRO A 351 -24.84 -3.48 7.34
CA PRO A 351 -25.66 -3.74 6.18
C PRO A 351 -24.88 -4.49 5.09
N ALA A 352 -25.57 -5.15 4.17
CA ALA A 352 -24.97 -5.91 3.09
C ALA A 352 -24.00 -5.07 2.23
N GLU A 353 -24.27 -3.78 2.08
CA GLU A 353 -23.43 -2.84 1.34
C GLU A 353 -22.04 -2.66 1.95
N SER A 354 -21.87 -2.91 3.23
CA SER A 354 -20.54 -2.87 3.88
C SER A 354 -19.68 -4.09 3.55
N MET A 355 -20.22 -5.06 2.83
CA MET A 355 -19.44 -6.16 2.26
C MET A 355 -18.47 -5.68 1.16
N PHE A 356 -18.72 -4.52 0.59
CA PHE A 356 -17.88 -3.95 -0.45
C PHE A 356 -16.87 -3.02 0.15
N SER A 357 -15.62 -3.21 -0.25
CA SER A 357 -14.51 -2.46 0.33
C SER A 357 -14.07 -1.30 -0.54
N ILE A 358 -14.07 -0.11 0.03
CA ILE A 358 -13.42 1.05 -0.59
C ILE A 358 -11.88 1.01 -0.40
N TYR A 359 -11.37 0.23 0.54
CA TYR A 359 -9.94 -0.03 0.67
C TYR A 359 -9.34 -0.57 -0.61
N SER A 360 -9.98 -1.57 -1.18
CA SER A 360 -9.46 -2.27 -2.34
C SER A 360 -9.68 -1.50 -3.64
N SER A 361 -10.76 -0.74 -3.75
CA SER A 361 -11.06 0.04 -4.95
C SER A 361 -10.22 1.33 -5.07
N SER A 362 -9.83 1.93 -3.95
CA SER A 362 -9.16 3.22 -3.96
C SER A 362 -7.79 3.23 -4.69
N PRO A 363 -6.91 2.22 -4.56
CA PRO A 363 -5.60 2.24 -5.23
C PRO A 363 -5.61 1.70 -6.67
N VAL A 364 -6.74 1.25 -7.22
CA VAL A 364 -6.80 0.62 -8.56
C VAL A 364 -6.21 1.50 -9.66
N GLY A 365 -6.37 2.82 -9.57
CA GLY A 365 -5.79 3.76 -10.53
C GLY A 365 -4.26 3.73 -10.58
N ILE A 366 -3.59 3.26 -9.54
CA ILE A 366 -2.13 3.05 -9.53
C ILE A 366 -1.76 1.97 -10.55
N LEU A 367 -2.46 0.83 -10.55
CA LEU A 367 -2.26 -0.20 -11.59
C LEU A 367 -2.64 0.30 -12.97
N GLY A 368 -3.71 1.08 -13.07
CA GLY A 368 -4.17 1.68 -14.34
C GLY A 368 -3.12 2.60 -14.98
N ALA A 369 -2.31 3.28 -14.17
CA ALA A 369 -1.22 4.13 -14.66
C ALA A 369 0.03 3.34 -15.04
N ILE A 370 0.29 2.23 -14.36
CA ILE A 370 1.48 1.41 -14.57
C ILE A 370 1.31 0.48 -15.77
N ILE A 371 0.13 -0.14 -15.92
CA ILE A 371 -0.07 -1.27 -16.83
C ILE A 371 -0.72 -0.81 -18.14
N THR A 372 -0.06 -1.11 -19.25
CA THR A 372 -0.65 -1.05 -20.59
C THR A 372 -0.65 -2.45 -21.20
N LYS A 373 -1.79 -2.84 -21.75
CA LYS A 373 -1.93 -4.11 -22.46
C LYS A 373 -1.24 -4.04 -23.82
N THR A 374 -0.43 -5.06 -24.14
CA THR A 374 0.16 -5.20 -25.48
C THR A 374 -0.74 -6.03 -26.40
N ASP A 375 -0.38 -6.13 -27.68
CA ASP A 375 -1.03 -6.99 -28.66
C ASP A 375 -0.68 -8.48 -28.49
N VAL A 376 0.30 -8.80 -27.63
CA VAL A 376 0.69 -10.17 -27.31
C VAL A 376 0.09 -10.57 -25.96
N GLU A 377 -0.75 -11.60 -25.95
CA GLU A 377 -1.34 -12.13 -24.72
C GLU A 377 -0.25 -12.50 -23.72
N GLY A 378 -0.45 -12.17 -22.45
CA GLY A 378 0.50 -12.49 -21.37
C GLY A 378 1.74 -11.59 -21.32
N ILE A 379 1.87 -10.60 -22.21
CA ILE A 379 2.92 -9.59 -22.12
C ILE A 379 2.28 -8.23 -21.81
N LEU A 380 2.73 -7.62 -20.75
CA LEU A 380 2.31 -6.29 -20.30
C LEU A 380 3.46 -5.29 -20.54
N GLN A 381 3.12 -4.07 -20.92
CA GLN A 381 4.00 -2.91 -20.81
C GLN A 381 3.80 -2.30 -19.42
N LEU A 382 4.87 -2.14 -18.67
CA LEU A 382 4.84 -1.56 -17.34
C LEU A 382 5.65 -0.27 -17.34
N ASP A 383 4.99 0.86 -17.09
CA ASP A 383 5.62 2.19 -17.08
C ASP A 383 6.39 2.41 -15.77
N CYS A 384 7.71 2.38 -15.86
CA CYS A 384 8.60 2.59 -14.71
C CYS A 384 8.68 4.05 -14.24
N ASN A 385 8.09 4.98 -14.99
CA ASN A 385 8.04 6.39 -14.60
C ASN A 385 6.72 6.79 -13.94
N ALA A 386 5.67 5.97 -14.08
CA ALA A 386 4.31 6.33 -13.63
C ALA A 386 4.24 6.68 -12.14
N THR A 387 4.98 5.95 -11.31
CA THR A 387 4.96 6.08 -9.84
C THR A 387 6.30 6.46 -9.23
N ASP A 388 7.26 6.90 -10.05
CA ASP A 388 8.56 7.37 -9.58
C ASP A 388 8.50 8.86 -9.23
N PHE A 389 7.97 9.15 -8.05
CA PHE A 389 7.68 10.52 -7.62
C PHE A 389 8.92 11.31 -7.25
N TYR A 390 8.90 12.63 -7.48
CA TYR A 390 9.97 13.60 -7.20
C TYR A 390 11.30 13.31 -7.91
N VAL A 391 11.27 12.53 -8.97
CA VAL A 391 12.45 12.20 -9.78
C VAL A 391 12.26 12.73 -11.19
N ASP A 392 13.33 13.25 -11.78
CA ASP A 392 13.34 13.67 -13.19
C ASP A 392 13.13 12.47 -14.11
N LYS A 393 12.23 12.64 -15.09
CA LYS A 393 11.84 11.59 -16.02
C LYS A 393 12.17 11.99 -17.46
N PRO A 394 13.47 12.15 -17.81
CA PRO A 394 13.87 12.69 -19.10
C PRO A 394 13.52 11.77 -20.27
N TYR A 395 13.36 10.49 -20.02
CA TYR A 395 13.04 9.48 -21.02
C TYR A 395 11.96 8.54 -20.52
N PRO A 396 11.09 8.00 -21.41
CA PRO A 396 10.20 6.91 -21.08
C PRO A 396 11.02 5.63 -20.78
N VAL A 397 10.65 4.92 -19.72
CA VAL A 397 11.27 3.64 -19.33
C VAL A 397 10.17 2.64 -19.06
N TYR A 398 10.25 1.50 -19.75
CA TYR A 398 9.24 0.45 -19.64
C TYR A 398 9.87 -0.88 -19.28
N LEU A 399 9.16 -1.66 -18.45
CA LEU A 399 9.48 -3.04 -18.16
C LEU A 399 8.54 -3.97 -18.94
N TYR A 400 9.10 -4.95 -19.63
CA TYR A 400 8.37 -6.03 -20.28
C TYR A 400 8.87 -7.38 -19.74
N TYR A 401 7.94 -8.25 -19.43
CA TYR A 401 8.25 -9.65 -19.08
C TYR A 401 7.63 -10.57 -20.10
N ASN A 402 8.47 -11.35 -20.78
CA ASN A 402 8.03 -12.38 -21.71
C ASN A 402 7.96 -13.74 -20.96
N PRO A 403 6.77 -14.30 -20.71
CA PRO A 403 6.61 -15.59 -20.06
C PRO A 403 6.89 -16.78 -20.99
N TYR A 404 7.03 -16.53 -22.29
CA TYR A 404 7.22 -17.58 -23.31
C TYR A 404 8.69 -17.92 -23.50
N THR A 405 8.95 -19.11 -24.06
CA THR A 405 10.30 -19.55 -24.43
C THR A 405 10.74 -19.02 -25.80
N THR A 406 9.82 -18.42 -26.55
CA THR A 406 10.06 -17.85 -27.87
C THR A 406 10.15 -16.31 -27.80
N ILE A 407 10.84 -15.73 -28.77
CA ILE A 407 10.85 -14.28 -28.98
C ILE A 407 9.45 -13.85 -29.47
N CYS A 408 8.88 -12.83 -28.83
CA CYS A 408 7.63 -12.20 -29.23
C CYS A 408 7.91 -10.80 -29.74
N LEU A 409 7.25 -10.40 -30.83
CA LEU A 409 7.25 -9.04 -31.31
C LEU A 409 5.96 -8.39 -30.82
N CYS A 410 6.10 -7.32 -30.02
CA CYS A 410 4.97 -6.51 -29.60
C CYS A 410 4.91 -5.25 -30.44
N THR A 411 3.70 -4.85 -30.83
CA THR A 411 3.43 -3.58 -31.48
C THR A 411 2.88 -2.59 -30.43
N PHE A 412 3.37 -1.36 -30.46
CA PHE A 412 3.01 -0.30 -29.51
C PHE A 412 2.37 0.88 -30.21
#